data_0d6e6a2d9bad855efe25640f1751626b
#
_entry.id   0d6e6a2d9bad855efe25640f1751626b
#
_cell.length_a   1.000
_cell.length_b   1.000
_cell.length_c   1.000
_cell.angle_alpha   90.00
_cell.angle_beta   90.00
_cell.angle_gamma   90.00
#
_symmetry.space_group_name_H-M   'P 1'
#
loop_
_entity.id
_entity.type
_entity.pdbx_description
1 polymer ?
#
loop_
_entity_poly.entity_id
_entity_poly.type
_entity_poly.pdbx_seq_one_letter_code
_entity_poly.pdbx_strand_id
1 'polypeptide(L)'
;TLVGHLMECAAQVTGGYFADPGFKSVPNLAYVGFPLAEVSSNGDAVITKLPGTGGLVSTQTVKEQMLYEVHDPSAYLTPDVKADFSSVEISDVGNDRVRVSNAGGTTRPNDLKVTVAFDGGYLAEAEVSYAGPGAVQRATLAGDIVRDRIRNVHGVHLPCRTDLVGLNAIHELEASRESDIRDVRLR
;
A
#
# COMPACT_ATOMS: atom_id res chain seq x y z
N THR A 1 -5.17 -20.49 6.68
CA THR A 1 -5.37 -19.36 5.73
C THR A 1 -5.18 -18.01 6.44
N LEU A 2 -6.00 -17.65 7.46
CA LEU A 2 -5.92 -16.32 8.10
C LEU A 2 -4.51 -16.01 8.63
N VAL A 3 -3.89 -16.92 9.36
CA VAL A 3 -2.52 -16.70 9.88
C VAL A 3 -1.52 -16.46 8.75
N GLY A 4 -1.60 -17.24 7.66
CA GLY A 4 -0.75 -17.02 6.49
C GLY A 4 -0.94 -15.63 5.90
N HIS A 5 -2.19 -15.17 5.77
CA HIS A 5 -2.51 -13.83 5.30
C HIS A 5 -1.98 -12.73 6.24
N LEU A 6 -2.07 -12.92 7.56
CA LEU A 6 -1.53 -11.97 8.53
C LEU A 6 0.01 -11.88 8.51
N MET A 7 0.69 -12.93 8.02
CA MET A 7 2.15 -12.99 7.95
C MET A 7 2.71 -12.57 6.58
N GLU A 8 1.86 -12.38 5.58
CA GLU A 8 2.25 -12.24 4.18
C GLU A 8 3.03 -10.96 3.88
N CYS A 9 2.58 -9.82 4.40
CA CYS A 9 3.10 -8.51 4.03
C CYS A 9 4.25 -8.03 4.93
N ALA A 10 5.18 -8.90 5.23
CA ALA A 10 6.41 -8.57 5.97
C ALA A 10 6.13 -7.76 7.25
N ALA A 11 6.65 -6.54 7.34
CA ALA A 11 6.53 -5.69 8.53
C ALA A 11 5.20 -4.92 8.62
N GLN A 12 4.20 -5.16 7.77
CA GLN A 12 2.94 -4.43 7.84
C GLN A 12 2.24 -4.64 9.17
N VAL A 13 2.04 -5.87 9.59
CA VAL A 13 1.36 -6.19 10.85
C VAL A 13 2.17 -5.78 12.09
N THR A 14 3.46 -5.55 11.94
CA THR A 14 4.33 -4.97 12.97
C THR A 14 4.45 -3.44 12.89
N GLY A 15 3.60 -2.80 12.09
CA GLY A 15 3.43 -1.35 12.05
C GLY A 15 4.22 -0.63 10.96
N GLY A 16 4.85 -1.35 10.01
CA GLY A 16 5.65 -0.74 8.95
C GLY A 16 4.87 0.24 8.06
N TYR A 17 3.60 -0.05 7.79
CA TYR A 17 2.69 0.84 7.04
C TYR A 17 1.73 1.63 7.93
N PHE A 18 1.61 1.27 9.19
CA PHE A 18 0.68 1.91 10.13
C PHE A 18 1.12 3.30 10.56
N ALA A 19 2.43 3.57 10.58
CA ALA A 19 2.98 4.83 11.03
C ALA A 19 2.52 6.01 10.17
N ASP A 20 2.05 7.07 10.85
CA ASP A 20 1.62 8.32 10.21
C ASP A 20 2.10 9.48 11.09
N PRO A 21 3.22 10.14 10.74
CA PRO A 21 3.85 11.15 11.59
C PRO A 21 2.88 12.26 12.02
N GLY A 22 2.78 12.48 13.32
CA GLY A 22 1.83 13.42 13.93
C GLY A 22 0.47 12.81 14.29
N PHE A 23 0.13 11.64 13.77
CA PHE A 23 -1.17 10.98 14.03
C PHE A 23 -1.00 9.58 14.63
N LYS A 24 -0.14 8.75 14.06
CA LYS A 24 0.10 7.36 14.50
C LYS A 24 1.59 7.14 14.65
N SER A 25 2.02 6.85 15.87
CA SER A 25 3.42 6.62 16.19
C SER A 25 3.73 5.14 16.29
N VAL A 26 4.82 4.72 15.65
CA VAL A 26 5.36 3.36 15.75
C VAL A 26 6.81 3.46 16.22
N PRO A 27 7.16 2.81 17.35
CA PRO A 27 8.50 2.94 17.93
C PRO A 27 9.56 2.28 17.06
N ASN A 28 10.73 2.92 16.98
CA ASN A 28 11.94 2.39 16.35
C ASN A 28 11.72 1.79 14.95
N LEU A 29 11.04 2.52 14.05
CA LEU A 29 10.73 2.07 12.69
C LEU A 29 11.95 1.63 11.89
N ALA A 30 13.13 2.24 12.12
CA ALA A 30 14.37 1.83 11.45
C ALA A 30 14.79 0.39 11.79
N TYR A 31 14.26 -0.18 12.86
CA TYR A 31 14.55 -1.54 13.34
C TYR A 31 13.28 -2.39 13.39
N VAL A 32 12.24 -2.04 12.64
CA VAL A 32 11.01 -2.83 12.56
C VAL A 32 11.34 -4.26 12.11
N GLY A 33 10.83 -5.24 12.86
CA GLY A 33 11.01 -6.65 12.57
C GLY A 33 9.80 -7.26 11.88
N PHE A 34 9.99 -8.47 11.36
CA PHE A 34 8.89 -9.28 10.85
C PHE A 34 8.04 -9.84 12.00
N PRO A 35 6.76 -10.11 11.75
CA PRO A 35 5.87 -10.70 12.73
C PRO A 35 6.23 -12.17 13.04
N LEU A 36 5.74 -12.62 14.18
CA LEU A 36 5.67 -14.02 14.57
C LEU A 36 4.21 -14.40 14.80
N ALA A 37 3.85 -15.62 14.51
CA ALA A 37 2.57 -16.19 14.87
C ALA A 37 2.76 -17.45 15.74
N GLU A 38 2.19 -17.44 16.95
CA GLU A 38 2.07 -18.61 17.80
C GLU A 38 0.70 -19.23 17.55
N VAL A 39 0.67 -20.39 16.90
CA VAL A 39 -0.56 -21.04 16.46
C VAL A 39 -0.90 -22.20 17.38
N SER A 40 -2.11 -22.20 17.93
CA SER A 40 -2.65 -23.27 18.76
C SER A 40 -3.26 -24.40 17.92
N SER A 41 -3.41 -25.57 18.49
CA SER A 41 -3.97 -26.75 17.81
C SER A 41 -5.43 -26.58 17.36
N ASN A 42 -6.19 -25.66 17.96
CA ASN A 42 -7.53 -25.31 17.57
C ASN A 42 -7.62 -24.26 16.44
N GLY A 43 -6.46 -23.75 15.96
CA GLY A 43 -6.38 -22.75 14.91
C GLY A 43 -6.36 -21.29 15.39
N ASP A 44 -6.53 -21.02 16.69
CA ASP A 44 -6.30 -19.69 17.25
C ASP A 44 -4.82 -19.32 17.15
N ALA A 45 -4.54 -18.04 17.03
CA ALA A 45 -3.16 -17.57 16.98
C ALA A 45 -2.94 -16.33 17.85
N VAL A 46 -1.70 -16.16 18.27
CA VAL A 46 -1.21 -14.89 18.82
C VAL A 46 -0.19 -14.32 17.86
N ILE A 47 -0.49 -13.15 17.33
CA ILE A 47 0.42 -12.38 16.48
C ILE A 47 1.29 -11.52 17.37
N THR A 48 2.59 -11.55 17.14
CA THR A 48 3.59 -10.82 17.94
C THR A 48 4.82 -10.49 17.09
N LYS A 49 5.86 -9.99 17.70
CA LYS A 49 7.16 -9.70 17.08
C LYS A 49 8.31 -10.20 17.92
N LEU A 50 9.49 -10.25 17.35
CA LEU A 50 10.69 -10.66 18.09
C LEU A 50 11.02 -9.62 19.18
N PRO A 51 11.31 -10.04 20.41
CA PRO A 51 11.75 -9.12 21.45
C PRO A 51 12.99 -8.32 21.02
N GLY A 52 13.02 -7.05 21.37
CA GLY A 52 14.13 -6.15 21.03
C GLY A 52 14.08 -5.53 19.63
N THR A 53 13.16 -5.95 18.75
CA THR A 53 12.94 -5.28 17.47
C THR A 53 12.06 -4.04 17.64
N GLY A 54 12.18 -3.09 16.71
CA GLY A 54 11.25 -1.98 16.58
C GLY A 54 9.87 -2.46 16.10
N GLY A 55 8.96 -1.52 15.93
CA GLY A 55 7.60 -1.83 15.51
C GLY A 55 6.61 -1.93 16.67
N LEU A 56 5.36 -2.16 16.32
CA LEU A 56 4.21 -2.24 17.21
C LEU A 56 3.24 -3.30 16.69
N VAL A 57 2.86 -4.26 17.53
CA VAL A 57 1.74 -5.16 17.23
C VAL A 57 0.55 -4.76 18.09
N SER A 58 -0.52 -4.34 17.44
CA SER A 58 -1.74 -3.89 18.08
C SER A 58 -2.97 -4.43 17.35
N THR A 59 -4.13 -4.29 17.95
CA THR A 59 -5.37 -4.66 17.28
C THR A 59 -5.60 -3.89 15.98
N GLN A 60 -5.07 -2.65 15.88
CA GLN A 60 -5.17 -1.85 14.67
C GLN A 60 -4.25 -2.38 13.55
N THR A 61 -2.98 -2.69 13.86
CA THR A 61 -2.04 -3.22 12.85
C THR A 61 -2.46 -4.60 12.35
N VAL A 62 -3.03 -5.43 13.23
CA VAL A 62 -3.58 -6.74 12.86
C VAL A 62 -4.82 -6.60 11.98
N LYS A 63 -5.73 -5.66 12.29
CA LYS A 63 -6.90 -5.36 11.45
C LYS A 63 -6.51 -4.82 10.09
N GLU A 64 -5.52 -3.92 10.04
CA GLU A 64 -4.99 -3.37 8.80
C GLU A 64 -4.49 -4.49 7.88
N GLN A 65 -3.66 -5.40 8.40
CA GLN A 65 -3.19 -6.55 7.63
C GLN A 65 -4.31 -7.53 7.28
N MET A 66 -5.23 -7.81 8.19
CA MET A 66 -6.33 -8.74 7.95
C MET A 66 -7.21 -8.31 6.77
N LEU A 67 -7.40 -7.00 6.60
CA LEU A 67 -8.24 -6.44 5.53
C LEU A 67 -7.43 -6.01 4.30
N TYR A 68 -6.12 -6.11 4.34
CA TYR A 68 -5.25 -5.69 3.24
C TYR A 68 -5.43 -6.62 2.02
N GLU A 69 -5.73 -6.03 0.88
CA GLU A 69 -5.99 -6.75 -0.38
C GLU A 69 -7.11 -7.81 -0.31
N VAL A 70 -7.97 -7.72 0.68
CA VAL A 70 -9.13 -8.59 0.84
C VAL A 70 -10.34 -7.90 0.23
N HIS A 71 -10.84 -8.46 -0.89
CA HIS A 71 -12.00 -7.93 -1.60
C HIS A 71 -13.30 -8.15 -0.82
N ASP A 72 -13.50 -9.35 -0.28
CA ASP A 72 -14.67 -9.75 0.51
C ASP A 72 -14.21 -10.56 1.73
N PRO A 73 -14.24 -9.96 2.94
CA PRO A 73 -13.86 -10.68 4.16
C PRO A 73 -14.69 -11.91 4.46
N SER A 74 -15.95 -11.99 3.97
CA SER A 74 -16.82 -13.15 4.16
C SER A 74 -16.53 -14.28 3.17
N ALA A 75 -15.69 -14.02 2.16
CA ALA A 75 -15.46 -14.93 1.05
C ALA A 75 -14.04 -14.85 0.50
N TYR A 76 -13.03 -14.97 1.35
CA TYR A 76 -11.64 -14.98 0.91
C TYR A 76 -11.27 -16.31 0.26
N LEU A 77 -11.08 -16.29 -1.05
CA LEU A 77 -10.88 -17.50 -1.86
C LEU A 77 -9.43 -17.96 -1.84
N THR A 78 -9.22 -19.21 -1.43
CA THR A 78 -7.94 -19.92 -1.56
C THR A 78 -8.15 -21.26 -2.26
N PRO A 79 -7.10 -21.95 -2.71
CA PRO A 79 -7.24 -23.26 -3.33
C PRO A 79 -7.87 -24.34 -2.43
N ASP A 80 -7.75 -24.18 -1.11
CA ASP A 80 -8.12 -25.19 -0.13
C ASP A 80 -9.41 -24.88 0.60
N VAL A 81 -9.75 -23.61 0.75
CA VAL A 81 -10.88 -23.15 1.56
C VAL A 81 -11.40 -21.80 1.05
N LYS A 82 -12.69 -21.59 1.14
CA LYS A 82 -13.30 -20.28 1.11
C LYS A 82 -13.34 -19.78 2.57
N ALA A 83 -12.37 -18.97 2.96
CA ALA A 83 -12.26 -18.46 4.32
C ALA A 83 -13.25 -17.32 4.57
N ASP A 84 -13.74 -17.27 5.80
CA ASP A 84 -14.63 -16.22 6.30
C ASP A 84 -13.98 -15.54 7.51
N PHE A 85 -13.69 -14.25 7.36
CA PHE A 85 -13.09 -13.41 8.38
C PHE A 85 -14.11 -12.55 9.12
N SER A 86 -15.40 -12.61 8.76
CA SER A 86 -16.43 -11.72 9.30
C SER A 86 -16.68 -11.93 10.80
N SER A 87 -16.40 -13.12 11.31
CA SER A 87 -16.56 -13.47 12.73
C SER A 87 -15.25 -13.49 13.51
N VAL A 88 -14.14 -13.06 12.90
CA VAL A 88 -12.83 -13.06 13.56
C VAL A 88 -12.84 -12.12 14.75
N GLU A 89 -12.38 -12.63 15.88
CA GLU A 89 -12.17 -11.86 17.09
C GLU A 89 -10.70 -11.50 17.24
N ILE A 90 -10.44 -10.22 17.47
CA ILE A 90 -9.09 -9.66 17.64
C ILE A 90 -9.03 -8.95 18.98
N SER A 91 -8.16 -9.45 19.87
CA SER A 91 -8.01 -8.90 21.22
C SER A 91 -6.54 -8.68 21.58
N ASP A 92 -6.27 -7.55 22.21
CA ASP A 92 -4.96 -7.24 22.77
C ASP A 92 -4.71 -8.10 24.03
N VAL A 93 -3.57 -8.77 24.06
CA VAL A 93 -3.14 -9.55 25.24
C VAL A 93 -1.87 -8.94 25.88
N GLY A 94 -1.52 -7.71 25.46
CA GLY A 94 -0.41 -6.92 26.01
C GLY A 94 0.96 -7.27 25.40
N ASN A 95 1.93 -6.39 25.60
CA ASN A 95 3.34 -6.60 25.21
C ASN A 95 3.52 -6.95 23.72
N ASP A 96 2.96 -6.16 22.81
CA ASP A 96 2.99 -6.42 21.36
C ASP A 96 2.44 -7.82 21.00
N ARG A 97 1.39 -8.27 21.65
CA ARG A 97 0.76 -9.57 21.45
C ARG A 97 -0.73 -9.39 21.23
N VAL A 98 -1.24 -9.90 20.13
CA VAL A 98 -2.64 -9.80 19.74
C VAL A 98 -3.18 -11.20 19.44
N ARG A 99 -4.22 -11.61 20.17
CA ARG A 99 -4.93 -12.86 19.90
C ARG A 99 -5.88 -12.67 18.72
N VAL A 100 -5.86 -13.65 17.84
CA VAL A 100 -6.77 -13.77 16.69
C VAL A 100 -7.44 -15.13 16.79
N SER A 101 -8.77 -15.16 16.83
CA SER A 101 -9.56 -16.38 17.02
C SER A 101 -10.85 -16.34 16.20
N ASN A 102 -11.60 -17.43 16.21
CA ASN A 102 -12.89 -17.55 15.57
C ASN A 102 -12.91 -17.33 14.04
N ALA A 103 -11.80 -17.65 13.36
CA ALA A 103 -11.78 -17.65 11.90
C ALA A 103 -12.63 -18.81 11.35
N GLY A 104 -13.55 -18.50 10.46
CA GLY A 104 -14.42 -19.46 9.81
C GLY A 104 -14.02 -19.80 8.39
N GLY A 105 -14.81 -20.66 7.75
CA GLY A 105 -14.66 -20.98 6.35
C GLY A 105 -15.52 -22.16 5.93
N THR A 106 -15.61 -22.35 4.61
CA THR A 106 -16.32 -23.46 4.00
C THR A 106 -15.37 -24.30 3.14
N THR A 107 -15.86 -25.38 2.55
CA THR A 107 -15.08 -26.21 1.63
C THR A 107 -14.43 -25.38 0.52
N ARG A 108 -13.39 -25.95 -0.10
CA ARG A 108 -12.70 -25.30 -1.22
C ARG A 108 -13.68 -24.85 -2.30
N PRO A 109 -13.43 -23.70 -2.96
CA PRO A 109 -14.26 -23.26 -4.07
C PRO A 109 -14.15 -24.20 -5.26
N ASN A 110 -15.18 -24.24 -6.10
CA ASN A 110 -15.13 -24.99 -7.37
C ASN A 110 -14.21 -24.31 -8.38
N ASP A 111 -14.16 -22.98 -8.37
CA ASP A 111 -13.33 -22.17 -9.26
C ASP A 111 -12.10 -21.66 -8.52
N LEU A 112 -10.98 -21.67 -9.21
CA LEU A 112 -9.72 -21.15 -8.68
C LEU A 112 -9.49 -19.71 -9.13
N LYS A 113 -8.98 -18.88 -8.23
CA LYS A 113 -8.44 -17.58 -8.60
C LYS A 113 -7.12 -17.78 -9.34
N VAL A 114 -7.00 -17.17 -10.51
CA VAL A 114 -5.81 -17.28 -11.36
C VAL A 114 -5.25 -15.91 -11.63
N THR A 115 -3.95 -15.76 -11.47
CA THR A 115 -3.22 -14.56 -11.95
C THR A 115 -2.89 -14.75 -13.41
N VAL A 116 -3.28 -13.79 -14.24
CA VAL A 116 -3.03 -13.82 -15.69
C VAL A 116 -2.16 -12.62 -16.05
N ALA A 117 -1.08 -12.88 -16.77
CA ALA A 117 -0.22 -11.83 -17.31
C ALA A 117 -0.57 -11.61 -18.80
N PHE A 118 -0.63 -10.35 -19.19
CA PHE A 118 -0.83 -9.94 -20.58
C PHE A 118 0.39 -9.17 -21.07
N ASP A 119 0.74 -9.33 -22.34
CA ASP A 119 1.67 -8.41 -22.98
C ASP A 119 0.98 -7.07 -23.21
N GLY A 120 1.32 -6.09 -22.40
CA GLY A 120 0.77 -4.72 -22.41
C GLY A 120 1.57 -3.75 -23.30
N GLY A 121 2.64 -4.20 -23.96
CA GLY A 121 3.53 -3.35 -24.71
C GLY A 121 4.50 -2.55 -23.81
N TYR A 122 4.82 -1.33 -24.19
CA TYR A 122 5.82 -0.50 -23.52
C TYR A 122 5.20 0.75 -22.89
N LEU A 123 5.67 1.09 -21.71
CA LEU A 123 5.46 2.37 -21.06
C LEU A 123 6.78 3.13 -21.09
N ALA A 124 6.76 4.37 -21.57
CA ALA A 124 7.90 5.27 -21.51
C ALA A 124 7.62 6.38 -20.49
N GLU A 125 8.54 6.60 -19.57
CA GLU A 125 8.48 7.69 -18.60
C GLU A 125 9.73 8.55 -18.69
N ALA A 126 9.58 9.87 -18.52
CA ALA A 126 10.67 10.83 -18.48
C ALA A 126 10.40 11.88 -17.42
N GLU A 127 11.44 12.37 -16.78
CA GLU A 127 11.32 13.36 -15.70
C GLU A 127 12.33 14.49 -15.85
N VAL A 128 11.91 15.72 -15.53
CA VAL A 128 12.77 16.91 -15.44
C VAL A 128 12.36 17.73 -14.23
N SER A 129 13.33 18.10 -13.39
CA SER A 129 13.10 18.92 -12.20
C SER A 129 13.35 20.40 -12.46
N TYR A 130 12.53 21.25 -11.84
CA TYR A 130 12.65 22.70 -11.86
C TYR A 130 12.58 23.22 -10.43
N ALA A 131 13.44 24.21 -10.12
CA ALA A 131 13.52 24.78 -8.79
C ALA A 131 13.56 26.33 -8.82
N GLY A 132 13.24 26.95 -7.68
CA GLY A 132 13.25 28.37 -7.49
C GLY A 132 12.06 29.13 -8.06
N PRO A 133 12.06 30.46 -8.04
CA PRO A 133 10.94 31.27 -8.52
C PRO A 133 10.54 30.89 -9.95
N GLY A 134 9.24 30.66 -10.20
CA GLY A 134 8.72 30.27 -11.50
C GLY A 134 8.95 28.81 -11.89
N ALA A 135 9.27 27.92 -10.94
CA ALA A 135 9.47 26.49 -11.20
C ALA A 135 8.24 25.84 -11.84
N VAL A 136 7.05 26.10 -11.32
CA VAL A 136 5.79 25.56 -11.83
C VAL A 136 5.55 26.00 -13.29
N GLN A 137 5.71 27.28 -13.58
CA GLN A 137 5.49 27.82 -14.93
C GLN A 137 6.48 27.21 -15.94
N ARG A 138 7.76 27.04 -15.55
CA ARG A 138 8.76 26.39 -16.42
C ARG A 138 8.45 24.92 -16.66
N ALA A 139 8.02 24.20 -15.63
CA ALA A 139 7.64 22.79 -15.75
C ALA A 139 6.39 22.62 -16.62
N THR A 140 5.37 23.47 -16.46
CA THR A 140 4.18 23.47 -17.30
C THR A 140 4.53 23.72 -18.77
N LEU A 141 5.31 24.76 -19.05
CA LEU A 141 5.77 25.08 -20.42
C LEU A 141 6.55 23.90 -21.02
N ALA A 142 7.44 23.28 -20.27
CA ALA A 142 8.19 22.11 -20.74
C ALA A 142 7.25 20.94 -21.10
N GLY A 143 6.25 20.66 -20.28
CA GLY A 143 5.25 19.62 -20.53
C GLY A 143 4.46 19.90 -21.82
N ASP A 144 4.05 21.15 -22.04
CA ASP A 144 3.35 21.56 -23.27
C ASP A 144 4.23 21.37 -24.50
N ILE A 145 5.50 21.81 -24.44
CA ILE A 145 6.46 21.63 -25.53
C ILE A 145 6.70 20.16 -25.82
N VAL A 146 6.88 19.32 -24.82
CA VAL A 146 7.12 17.89 -25.01
C VAL A 146 5.93 17.23 -25.68
N ARG A 147 4.72 17.49 -25.19
CA ARG A 147 3.48 16.94 -25.79
C ARG A 147 3.31 17.38 -27.24
N ASP A 148 3.55 18.65 -27.54
CA ASP A 148 3.46 19.19 -28.90
C ASP A 148 4.48 18.52 -29.82
N ARG A 149 5.72 18.37 -29.37
CA ARG A 149 6.78 17.72 -30.17
C ARG A 149 6.50 16.24 -30.40
N ILE A 150 6.08 15.50 -29.38
CA ILE A 150 5.70 14.08 -29.52
C ILE A 150 4.63 13.94 -30.62
N ARG A 151 3.61 14.78 -30.59
CA ARG A 151 2.48 14.71 -31.51
C ARG A 151 2.82 15.24 -32.89
N ASN A 152 3.35 16.47 -32.98
CA ASN A 152 3.43 17.22 -34.24
C ASN A 152 4.78 17.11 -34.94
N VAL A 153 5.86 16.83 -34.18
CA VAL A 153 7.19 16.64 -34.78
C VAL A 153 7.51 15.18 -35.01
N HIS A 154 7.16 14.31 -34.05
CA HIS A 154 7.45 12.89 -34.12
C HIS A 154 6.28 12.03 -34.62
N GLY A 155 5.10 12.60 -34.81
CA GLY A 155 3.92 11.94 -35.32
C GLY A 155 3.38 10.82 -34.40
N VAL A 156 3.69 10.85 -33.11
CA VAL A 156 3.25 9.84 -32.14
C VAL A 156 1.90 10.28 -31.53
N HIS A 157 0.85 9.56 -31.87
CA HIS A 157 -0.53 9.84 -31.44
C HIS A 157 -0.99 8.88 -30.31
N LEU A 158 -0.11 8.59 -29.37
CA LEU A 158 -0.44 7.79 -28.20
C LEU A 158 -0.91 8.69 -27.04
N PRO A 159 -1.64 8.12 -26.06
CA PRO A 159 -1.94 8.83 -24.83
C PRO A 159 -0.64 9.28 -24.14
N CYS A 160 -0.57 10.56 -23.81
CA CYS A 160 0.54 11.15 -23.08
C CYS A 160 -0.02 11.90 -21.87
N ARG A 161 0.33 11.47 -20.68
CA ARG A 161 0.00 12.12 -19.42
C ARG A 161 1.19 12.97 -18.98
N THR A 162 0.92 14.11 -18.39
CA THR A 162 1.93 14.94 -17.73
C THR A 162 1.48 15.26 -16.32
N ASP A 163 2.35 15.03 -15.36
CA ASP A 163 2.12 15.31 -13.95
C ASP A 163 3.19 16.28 -13.43
N LEU A 164 2.78 17.23 -12.61
CA LEU A 164 3.68 18.07 -11.84
C LEU A 164 3.78 17.52 -10.42
N VAL A 165 4.78 16.67 -10.18
CA VAL A 165 5.03 16.07 -8.87
C VAL A 165 5.43 17.17 -7.89
N GLY A 166 4.68 17.27 -6.79
CA GLY A 166 4.76 18.37 -5.83
C GLY A 166 3.62 19.39 -5.98
N LEU A 167 2.86 19.34 -7.08
CA LEU A 167 1.70 20.23 -7.31
C LEU A 167 0.40 19.44 -7.50
N ASN A 168 0.29 18.61 -8.53
CA ASN A 168 -0.99 18.00 -8.93
C ASN A 168 -0.92 16.50 -9.25
N ALA A 169 0.19 15.84 -8.95
CA ALA A 169 0.37 14.43 -9.30
C ALA A 169 -0.54 13.47 -8.52
N ILE A 170 -0.99 13.86 -7.32
CA ILE A 170 -1.85 13.05 -6.45
C ILE A 170 -3.24 13.68 -6.32
N HIS A 171 -3.29 14.98 -6.08
CA HIS A 171 -4.52 15.78 -6.00
C HIS A 171 -4.21 17.21 -6.43
N GLU A 172 -5.20 17.92 -6.93
CA GLU A 172 -5.04 19.31 -7.32
C GLU A 172 -4.89 20.20 -6.10
N LEU A 173 -3.86 21.07 -6.11
CA LEU A 173 -3.72 22.14 -5.12
C LEU A 173 -4.54 23.36 -5.57
N GLU A 174 -5.04 24.11 -4.60
CA GLU A 174 -5.64 25.41 -4.87
C GLU A 174 -4.61 26.36 -5.50
N ALA A 175 -5.00 27.08 -6.53
CA ALA A 175 -4.12 28.01 -7.29
C ALA A 175 -3.41 29.05 -6.41
N SER A 176 -3.98 29.39 -5.25
CA SER A 176 -3.41 30.33 -4.29
C SER A 176 -2.11 29.85 -3.63
N ARG A 177 -1.79 28.55 -3.72
CA ARG A 177 -0.58 27.95 -3.10
C ARG A 177 0.53 27.67 -4.10
N GLU A 178 0.32 27.87 -5.38
CA GLU A 178 1.36 27.64 -6.42
C GLU A 178 2.61 28.51 -6.23
N SER A 179 2.44 29.72 -5.71
CA SER A 179 3.56 30.65 -5.45
C SER A 179 4.52 30.17 -4.38
N ASP A 180 4.09 29.24 -3.53
CA ASP A 180 4.88 28.71 -2.42
C ASP A 180 5.72 27.50 -2.84
N ILE A 181 5.43 26.94 -4.01
CA ILE A 181 6.14 25.77 -4.54
C ILE A 181 7.49 26.20 -5.12
N ARG A 182 8.55 25.71 -4.50
CA ARG A 182 9.93 26.05 -4.87
C ARG A 182 10.66 24.93 -5.61
N ASP A 183 10.08 23.76 -5.65
CA ASP A 183 10.62 22.57 -6.29
C ASP A 183 9.47 21.73 -6.86
N VAL A 184 9.55 21.45 -8.16
CA VAL A 184 8.56 20.64 -8.86
C VAL A 184 9.23 19.76 -9.90
N ARG A 185 8.75 18.54 -10.05
CA ARG A 185 9.23 17.63 -11.08
C ARG A 185 8.12 17.33 -12.08
N LEU A 186 8.37 17.66 -13.33
CA LEU A 186 7.56 17.24 -14.47
C LEU A 186 7.83 15.74 -14.73
N ARG A 187 6.78 14.95 -14.80
CA ARG A 187 6.79 13.54 -15.21
C ARG A 187 5.79 13.32 -16.31
#